data_1bd9d77599722e7fbe131d0e122f06e1
#
_entry.id   1bd9d77599722e7fbe131d0e122f06e1
#
_cell.length_a   1.000
_cell.length_b   1.000
_cell.length_c   1.000
_cell.angle_alpha   90.00
_cell.angle_beta   90.00
_cell.angle_gamma   90.00
#
_symmetry.space_group_name_H-M   'P 1'
#
loop_
_entity.id
_entity.type
_entity.pdbx_description
1 polymer ?
#
loop_
_entity_poly.entity_id
_entity_poly.type
_entity_poly.pdbx_seq_one_letter_code
_entity_poly.pdbx_strand_id
1 'polypeptide(L)'
;MLFRSLLDYLGWHQQGDGLWFVGLPLLCGRLEGELKQQMRQLVETYKPEIRLTPNQDLLLCNIGKNQKQEISEQLEAMGWADPSSTSLLSRHAIACPALPTCGLAVTESERVLPHVLGRLEALLEELNIDTPILVRMTGCPNGCARPYMAELAMVGSGVEQYQLWLGGSPGLTRLARPVLQKMPLAEMESTLRPLLMQWQEQAPKQSFGDYCHGLGDQLEAAVQA
;
A
#
# COMPACT_ATOMS: atom_id res chain seq x y z
N MET A 1 -0.98 14.90 -19.32
CA MET A 1 -1.16 14.74 -17.87
C MET A 1 -1.34 13.24 -17.63
N LEU A 2 -0.29 12.53 -17.28
CA LEU A 2 -0.34 11.08 -17.05
C LEU A 2 -0.95 10.86 -15.67
N PHE A 3 -2.03 10.06 -15.59
CA PHE A 3 -2.60 9.60 -14.34
C PHE A 3 -1.55 8.75 -13.62
N ARG A 4 -0.86 9.35 -12.66
CA ARG A 4 0.19 8.70 -11.86
C ARG A 4 -0.33 8.15 -10.53
N SER A 5 -1.60 8.36 -10.22
CA SER A 5 -2.21 7.87 -8.97
C SER A 5 -3.27 6.82 -9.27
N LEU A 6 -3.20 5.71 -8.55
CA LEU A 6 -4.33 4.80 -8.46
C LEU A 6 -5.49 5.52 -7.74
N LEU A 7 -6.71 5.33 -8.22
CA LEU A 7 -7.89 5.79 -7.50
C LEU A 7 -8.05 4.94 -6.25
N ASP A 8 -8.04 5.56 -5.09
CA ASP A 8 -8.19 4.87 -3.80
C ASP A 8 -9.61 4.93 -3.24
N TYR A 9 -10.44 5.81 -3.75
CA TYR A 9 -11.81 6.04 -3.27
C TYR A 9 -11.91 6.40 -1.78
N LEU A 10 -10.83 6.81 -1.14
CA LEU A 10 -10.82 7.18 0.28
C LEU A 10 -11.52 8.52 0.49
N GLY A 11 -12.16 8.67 1.67
CA GLY A 11 -12.94 9.86 2.01
C GLY A 11 -14.34 9.87 1.43
N TRP A 12 -14.98 11.02 1.50
CA TRP A 12 -16.37 11.21 1.09
C TRP A 12 -16.52 11.50 -0.39
N HIS A 13 -17.39 10.73 -1.06
CA HIS A 13 -17.72 10.89 -2.47
C HIS A 13 -19.23 10.84 -2.69
N GLN A 14 -19.71 11.61 -3.66
CA GLN A 14 -21.10 11.55 -4.09
C GLN A 14 -21.31 10.43 -5.10
N GLN A 15 -22.37 9.63 -4.90
CA GLN A 15 -22.82 8.64 -5.87
C GLN A 15 -23.70 9.28 -6.93
N GLY A 16 -23.86 8.62 -8.10
CA GLY A 16 -24.64 9.14 -9.21
C GLY A 16 -26.15 9.26 -8.95
N ASP A 17 -26.66 8.63 -7.91
CA ASP A 17 -28.06 8.63 -7.48
C ASP A 17 -28.38 9.68 -6.39
N GLY A 18 -27.43 10.55 -6.05
CA GLY A 18 -27.55 11.57 -5.02
C GLY A 18 -27.24 11.10 -3.61
N LEU A 19 -26.95 9.81 -3.41
CA LEU A 19 -26.42 9.27 -2.17
C LEU A 19 -24.91 9.52 -2.05
N TRP A 20 -24.34 9.13 -0.94
CA TRP A 20 -22.92 9.28 -0.63
C TRP A 20 -22.29 7.94 -0.28
N PHE A 21 -20.99 7.83 -0.49
CA PHE A 21 -20.18 6.81 0.12
C PHE A 21 -18.95 7.43 0.79
N VAL A 22 -18.41 6.72 1.77
CA VAL A 22 -17.14 7.03 2.39
C VAL A 22 -16.21 5.83 2.27
N GLY A 23 -15.00 6.07 1.79
CA GLY A 23 -13.92 5.08 1.75
C GLY A 23 -13.03 5.23 2.96
N LEU A 24 -12.78 4.11 3.64
CA LEU A 24 -12.01 4.02 4.88
C LEU A 24 -10.75 3.19 4.63
N PRO A 25 -9.55 3.76 4.88
CA PRO A 25 -8.32 3.00 4.77
C PRO A 25 -8.26 1.94 5.88
N LEU A 26 -7.96 0.72 5.51
CA LEU A 26 -7.69 -0.38 6.44
C LEU A 26 -6.30 -0.92 6.17
N LEU A 27 -5.32 -0.57 6.98
CA LEU A 27 -3.98 -1.08 6.80
C LEU A 27 -3.99 -2.61 6.81
N CYS A 28 -3.52 -3.21 5.73
CA CYS A 28 -3.55 -4.65 5.48
C CYS A 28 -4.96 -5.28 5.54
N GLY A 29 -6.03 -4.50 5.41
CA GLY A 29 -7.39 -4.99 5.46
C GLY A 29 -7.87 -5.47 6.83
N ARG A 30 -7.21 -5.08 7.93
CA ARG A 30 -7.55 -5.52 9.28
C ARG A 30 -8.51 -4.58 9.98
N LEU A 31 -9.57 -5.19 10.50
CA LEU A 31 -10.55 -4.55 11.37
C LEU A 31 -10.72 -5.41 12.61
N GLU A 32 -10.14 -5.00 13.72
CA GLU A 32 -10.09 -5.80 14.94
C GLU A 32 -10.28 -4.97 16.22
N GLY A 33 -10.38 -5.64 17.36
CA GLY A 33 -10.47 -5.00 18.66
C GLY A 33 -11.73 -4.12 18.81
N GLU A 34 -11.55 -2.98 19.46
CA GLU A 34 -12.60 -2.00 19.71
C GLU A 34 -13.13 -1.38 18.42
N LEU A 35 -12.25 -1.08 17.46
CA LEU A 35 -12.60 -0.53 16.16
C LEU A 35 -13.62 -1.39 15.40
N LYS A 36 -13.47 -2.72 15.47
CA LYS A 36 -14.44 -3.66 14.89
C LYS A 36 -15.82 -3.55 15.53
N GLN A 37 -15.87 -3.38 16.85
CA GLN A 37 -17.14 -3.26 17.57
C GLN A 37 -17.84 -1.94 17.28
N GLN A 38 -17.09 -0.84 17.27
CA GLN A 38 -17.61 0.49 16.93
C GLN A 38 -18.11 0.54 15.47
N MET A 39 -17.36 -0.04 14.53
CA MET A 39 -17.81 -0.16 13.13
C MET A 39 -19.08 -0.99 13.03
N ARG A 40 -19.19 -2.08 13.77
CA ARG A 40 -20.42 -2.88 13.81
C ARG A 40 -21.60 -2.06 14.29
N GLN A 41 -21.46 -1.28 15.37
CA GLN A 41 -22.53 -0.42 15.89
C GLN A 41 -22.95 0.65 14.87
N LEU A 42 -21.99 1.28 14.18
CA LEU A 42 -22.26 2.23 13.11
C LEU A 42 -23.08 1.57 11.98
N VAL A 43 -22.66 0.40 11.54
CA VAL A 43 -23.35 -0.35 10.48
C VAL A 43 -24.75 -0.79 10.90
N GLU A 44 -24.95 -1.25 12.13
CA GLU A 44 -26.26 -1.62 12.66
C GLU A 44 -27.20 -0.41 12.78
N THR A 45 -26.67 0.77 13.08
CA THR A 45 -27.43 2.02 13.25
C THR A 45 -27.85 2.62 11.92
N TYR A 46 -26.90 2.81 10.99
CA TYR A 46 -27.14 3.55 9.74
C TYR A 46 -27.41 2.66 8.54
N LYS A 47 -27.12 1.36 8.64
CA LYS A 47 -27.33 0.33 7.60
C LYS A 47 -26.76 0.69 6.21
N PRO A 48 -25.54 1.22 6.12
CA PRO A 48 -24.91 1.45 4.82
C PRO A 48 -24.68 0.11 4.12
N GLU A 49 -24.60 0.13 2.80
CA GLU A 49 -24.07 -1.00 2.03
C GLU A 49 -22.55 -1.06 2.20
N ILE A 50 -22.01 -2.24 2.55
CA ILE A 50 -20.57 -2.44 2.74
C ILE A 50 -19.97 -3.02 1.46
N ARG A 51 -18.88 -2.41 0.98
CA ARG A 51 -18.06 -2.92 -0.12
C ARG A 51 -16.61 -3.00 0.27
N LEU A 52 -15.94 -4.07 -0.15
CA LEU A 52 -14.50 -4.25 0.02
C LEU A 52 -13.79 -3.89 -1.29
N THR A 53 -12.66 -3.20 -1.19
CA THR A 53 -11.87 -2.86 -2.36
C THR A 53 -10.72 -3.85 -2.59
N PRO A 54 -10.19 -3.95 -3.82
CA PRO A 54 -8.98 -4.73 -4.10
C PRO A 54 -7.73 -4.21 -3.39
N ASN A 55 -7.77 -2.99 -2.85
CA ASN A 55 -6.68 -2.39 -2.07
C ASN A 55 -6.79 -2.65 -0.56
N GLN A 56 -7.68 -3.57 -0.16
CA GLN A 56 -7.94 -3.95 1.23
C GLN A 56 -8.65 -2.87 2.05
N ASP A 57 -9.28 -1.88 1.41
CA ASP A 57 -10.06 -0.82 2.06
C ASP A 57 -11.54 -1.19 2.17
N LEU A 58 -12.27 -0.42 2.99
CA LEU A 58 -13.69 -0.54 3.24
C LEU A 58 -14.45 0.66 2.68
N LEU A 59 -15.53 0.42 1.92
CA LEU A 59 -16.46 1.46 1.52
C LEU A 59 -17.80 1.27 2.26
N LEU A 60 -18.32 2.35 2.84
CA LEU A 60 -19.67 2.45 3.34
C LEU A 60 -20.49 3.26 2.34
N CYS A 61 -21.42 2.62 1.66
CA CYS A 61 -22.16 3.16 0.52
C CYS A 61 -23.63 3.40 0.86
N ASN A 62 -24.35 4.08 -0.04
CA ASN A 62 -25.77 4.37 0.05
C ASN A 62 -26.16 5.21 1.28
N ILE A 63 -25.32 6.17 1.62
CA ILE A 63 -25.50 7.07 2.77
C ILE A 63 -26.32 8.29 2.32
N GLY A 64 -27.42 8.56 3.01
CA GLY A 64 -28.21 9.77 2.79
C GLY A 64 -27.47 11.03 3.24
N LYS A 65 -27.70 12.15 2.55
CA LYS A 65 -27.07 13.45 2.86
C LYS A 65 -27.29 13.86 4.33
N ASN A 66 -28.46 13.55 4.90
CA ASN A 66 -28.82 13.85 6.28
C ASN A 66 -28.03 13.02 7.33
N GLN A 67 -27.51 11.84 6.94
CA GLN A 67 -26.74 10.95 7.82
C GLN A 67 -25.23 11.24 7.77
N LYS A 68 -24.78 11.95 6.71
CA LYS A 68 -23.35 12.16 6.43
C LYS A 68 -22.60 12.78 7.61
N GLN A 69 -23.18 13.83 8.23
CA GLN A 69 -22.54 14.56 9.33
C GLN A 69 -22.35 13.66 10.56
N GLU A 70 -23.40 12.96 10.97
CA GLU A 70 -23.36 12.07 12.14
C GLU A 70 -22.38 10.91 11.95
N ILE A 71 -22.36 10.32 10.74
CA ILE A 71 -21.40 9.27 10.40
C ILE A 71 -19.97 9.82 10.41
N SER A 72 -19.72 11.03 9.88
CA SER A 72 -18.39 11.67 9.93
C SER A 72 -17.90 11.82 11.36
N GLU A 73 -18.74 12.35 12.26
CA GLU A 73 -18.40 12.55 13.66
C GLU A 73 -18.09 11.22 14.39
N GLN A 74 -18.82 10.16 14.07
CA GLN A 74 -18.53 8.82 14.62
C GLN A 74 -17.23 8.25 14.07
N LEU A 75 -16.96 8.39 12.77
CA LEU A 75 -15.71 7.93 12.18
C LEU A 75 -14.49 8.67 12.73
N GLU A 76 -14.60 9.99 12.94
CA GLU A 76 -13.55 10.78 13.60
C GLU A 76 -13.31 10.30 15.03
N ALA A 77 -14.38 10.04 15.80
CA ALA A 77 -14.28 9.51 17.15
C ALA A 77 -13.65 8.11 17.22
N MET A 78 -13.77 7.33 16.15
CA MET A 78 -13.11 6.02 15.98
C MET A 78 -11.64 6.14 15.54
N GLY A 79 -11.14 7.34 15.31
CA GLY A 79 -9.76 7.59 14.85
C GLY A 79 -9.57 7.51 13.33
N TRP A 80 -10.64 7.39 12.53
CA TRP A 80 -10.56 7.61 11.10
C TRP A 80 -10.56 9.12 10.82
N ALA A 81 -9.37 9.69 10.92
CA ALA A 81 -9.13 11.05 10.49
C ALA A 81 -9.33 11.19 8.97
N ASP A 82 -9.27 12.43 8.49
CA ASP A 82 -9.28 12.73 7.06
C ASP A 82 -8.27 11.81 6.32
N PRO A 83 -8.67 11.13 5.25
CA PRO A 83 -7.79 10.31 4.43
C PRO A 83 -6.52 11.03 3.96
N SER A 84 -6.54 12.37 3.88
CA SER A 84 -5.35 13.16 3.57
C SER A 84 -4.22 13.01 4.60
N SER A 85 -4.53 12.57 5.82
CA SER A 85 -3.54 12.29 6.88
C SER A 85 -2.81 10.96 6.68
N THR A 86 -3.33 10.06 5.83
CA THR A 86 -2.67 8.79 5.48
C THR A 86 -1.65 9.05 4.38
N SER A 87 -0.41 8.62 4.58
CA SER A 87 0.64 8.81 3.58
C SER A 87 0.28 8.14 2.25
N LEU A 88 0.75 8.72 1.15
CA LEU A 88 0.50 8.14 -0.19
C LEU A 88 1.11 6.75 -0.34
N LEU A 89 2.20 6.46 0.37
CA LEU A 89 2.82 5.15 0.41
C LEU A 89 1.87 4.12 1.06
N SER A 90 1.31 4.47 2.22
CA SER A 90 0.41 3.60 3.00
C SER A 90 -0.93 3.35 2.32
N ARG A 91 -1.47 4.33 1.57
CA ARG A 91 -2.77 4.22 0.86
C ARG A 91 -2.85 3.08 -0.15
N HIS A 92 -1.72 2.76 -0.77
CA HIS A 92 -1.67 1.78 -1.87
C HIS A 92 -0.89 0.53 -1.52
N ALA A 93 -0.33 0.48 -0.31
CA ALA A 93 0.41 -0.67 0.17
C ALA A 93 -0.52 -1.84 0.47
N ILE A 94 -0.12 -3.03 0.03
CA ILE A 94 -0.90 -4.25 0.23
C ILE A 94 0.02 -5.35 0.74
N ALA A 95 -0.45 -6.09 1.76
CA ALA A 95 0.19 -7.30 2.23
C ALA A 95 -0.77 -8.50 2.23
N CYS A 96 -0.24 -9.70 2.04
CA CYS A 96 -0.99 -10.90 2.32
C CYS A 96 -0.92 -11.27 3.81
N PRO A 97 -1.84 -12.09 4.34
CA PRO A 97 -1.84 -12.48 5.76
C PRO A 97 -0.54 -13.14 6.23
N ALA A 98 0.10 -13.94 5.39
CA ALA A 98 1.36 -14.65 5.66
C ALA A 98 1.39 -15.41 7.00
N LEU A 99 2.56 -15.52 7.63
CA LEU A 99 2.69 -16.15 8.95
C LEU A 99 2.03 -15.28 10.04
N PRO A 100 1.47 -15.87 11.08
CA PRO A 100 1.27 -17.31 11.32
C PRO A 100 -0.02 -17.87 10.67
N THR A 101 -0.78 -17.05 9.96
CA THR A 101 -2.12 -17.40 9.46
C THR A 101 -2.06 -18.35 8.27
N CYS A 102 -1.11 -18.16 7.37
CA CYS A 102 -0.99 -18.91 6.13
C CYS A 102 0.07 -20.01 6.23
N GLY A 103 -0.33 -21.29 6.12
CA GLY A 103 0.59 -22.43 6.15
C GLY A 103 1.53 -22.55 4.94
N LEU A 104 1.32 -21.76 3.89
CA LEU A 104 2.20 -21.71 2.72
C LEU A 104 3.27 -20.61 2.80
N ALA A 105 3.14 -19.71 3.75
CA ALA A 105 4.07 -18.60 3.91
C ALA A 105 5.40 -19.11 4.53
N VAL A 106 6.51 -18.57 4.03
CA VAL A 106 7.86 -18.85 4.52
C VAL A 106 8.39 -17.72 5.39
N THR A 107 7.71 -16.57 5.40
CA THR A 107 8.02 -15.40 6.23
C THR A 107 6.75 -14.59 6.50
N GLU A 108 6.87 -13.51 7.25
CA GLU A 108 5.78 -12.58 7.53
C GLU A 108 5.55 -11.60 6.38
N SER A 109 4.39 -10.95 6.38
CA SER A 109 4.05 -9.89 5.43
C SER A 109 3.15 -8.84 6.10
N GLU A 110 1.89 -9.17 6.39
CA GLU A 110 0.91 -8.26 6.95
C GLU A 110 1.38 -7.55 8.22
N ARG A 111 1.91 -8.31 9.19
CA ARG A 111 2.31 -7.74 10.49
C ARG A 111 3.60 -6.93 10.41
N VAL A 112 4.39 -7.14 9.38
CA VAL A 112 5.69 -6.48 9.17
C VAL A 112 5.53 -5.24 8.28
N LEU A 113 4.55 -5.24 7.36
CA LEU A 113 4.36 -4.14 6.41
C LEU A 113 4.27 -2.75 7.07
N PRO A 114 3.55 -2.52 8.18
CA PRO A 114 3.52 -1.20 8.81
C PRO A 114 4.89 -0.67 9.20
N HIS A 115 5.75 -1.55 9.74
CA HIS A 115 7.13 -1.21 10.09
C HIS A 115 7.99 -0.93 8.84
N VAL A 116 7.82 -1.72 7.80
CA VAL A 116 8.49 -1.51 6.50
C VAL A 116 8.12 -0.17 5.90
N LEU A 117 6.84 0.20 5.92
CA LEU A 117 6.37 1.49 5.40
C LEU A 117 6.97 2.64 6.19
N GLY A 118 6.97 2.60 7.53
CA GLY A 118 7.55 3.66 8.34
C GLY A 118 9.06 3.85 8.09
N ARG A 119 9.82 2.75 7.90
CA ARG A 119 11.24 2.81 7.55
C ARG A 119 11.45 3.39 6.15
N LEU A 120 10.62 3.01 5.19
CA LEU A 120 10.70 3.53 3.83
C LEU A 120 10.29 5.00 3.76
N GLU A 121 9.25 5.41 4.48
CA GLU A 121 8.84 6.82 4.61
C GLU A 121 9.97 7.68 5.17
N ALA A 122 10.62 7.24 6.26
CA ALA A 122 11.76 7.94 6.83
C ALA A 122 12.94 8.07 5.84
N LEU A 123 13.20 7.02 5.05
CA LEU A 123 14.23 7.05 4.03
C LEU A 123 13.88 8.02 2.88
N LEU A 124 12.62 8.02 2.42
CA LEU A 124 12.17 8.94 1.36
C LEU A 124 12.22 10.40 1.84
N GLU A 125 11.83 10.67 3.09
CA GLU A 125 11.92 11.99 3.71
C GLU A 125 13.38 12.48 3.80
N GLU A 126 14.30 11.64 4.27
CA GLU A 126 15.74 11.93 4.32
C GLU A 126 16.30 12.30 2.95
N LEU A 127 15.85 11.60 1.91
CA LEU A 127 16.29 11.82 0.53
C LEU A 127 15.51 12.94 -0.21
N ASN A 128 14.56 13.61 0.47
CA ASN A 128 13.68 14.63 -0.09
C ASN A 128 12.89 14.12 -1.32
N ILE A 129 12.35 12.91 -1.22
CA ILE A 129 11.54 12.27 -2.26
C ILE A 129 10.06 12.36 -1.89
N ASP A 130 9.30 13.21 -2.56
CA ASP A 130 7.85 13.38 -2.33
C ASP A 130 6.99 12.48 -3.25
N THR A 131 7.60 11.83 -4.23
CA THR A 131 6.88 10.96 -5.18
C THR A 131 6.53 9.63 -4.51
N PRO A 132 5.25 9.25 -4.45
CA PRO A 132 4.84 7.99 -3.84
C PRO A 132 5.34 6.79 -4.65
N ILE A 133 5.63 5.69 -3.94
CA ILE A 133 6.02 4.40 -4.51
C ILE A 133 4.93 3.38 -4.18
N LEU A 134 4.49 2.62 -5.17
CA LEU A 134 3.54 1.53 -4.96
C LEU A 134 4.26 0.31 -4.37
N VAL A 135 4.02 0.05 -3.08
CA VAL A 135 4.67 -1.03 -2.32
C VAL A 135 3.72 -2.20 -2.09
N ARG A 136 4.21 -3.43 -2.30
CA ARG A 136 3.47 -4.65 -1.96
C ARG A 136 4.36 -5.71 -1.36
N MET A 137 3.79 -6.51 -0.46
CA MET A 137 4.53 -7.51 0.29
C MET A 137 3.78 -8.84 0.37
N THR A 138 4.49 -9.96 0.20
CA THR A 138 3.92 -11.31 0.37
C THR A 138 4.86 -12.22 1.10
N GLY A 139 4.31 -13.16 1.88
CA GLY A 139 5.08 -14.13 2.65
C GLY A 139 5.58 -15.33 1.84
N CYS A 140 5.27 -15.44 0.55
CA CYS A 140 5.72 -16.51 -0.34
C CYS A 140 5.50 -16.13 -1.82
N PRO A 141 6.03 -16.92 -2.78
CA PRO A 141 5.91 -16.66 -4.22
C PRO A 141 4.49 -16.77 -4.80
N ASN A 142 3.48 -17.24 -4.05
CA ASN A 142 2.09 -17.32 -4.55
C ASN A 142 1.49 -15.94 -4.89
N GLY A 143 2.08 -14.84 -4.38
CA GLY A 143 1.78 -13.50 -4.86
C GLY A 143 0.38 -12.97 -4.51
N CYS A 144 -0.23 -13.39 -3.40
CA CYS A 144 -1.60 -13.05 -3.04
C CYS A 144 -1.88 -11.54 -2.91
N ALA A 145 -0.87 -10.72 -2.55
CA ALA A 145 -0.96 -9.26 -2.55
C ALA A 145 -0.57 -8.63 -3.89
N ARG A 146 -0.50 -9.40 -4.97
CA ARG A 146 -0.13 -8.94 -6.31
C ARG A 146 1.22 -8.20 -6.35
N PRO A 147 2.30 -8.74 -5.73
CA PRO A 147 3.58 -8.05 -5.61
C PRO A 147 4.19 -7.76 -6.99
N TYR A 148 3.99 -8.64 -7.94
CA TYR A 148 4.54 -8.51 -9.29
C TYR A 148 3.99 -7.33 -10.09
N MET A 149 2.94 -6.67 -9.58
CA MET A 149 2.35 -5.47 -10.19
C MET A 149 2.79 -4.18 -9.49
N ALA A 150 3.68 -4.26 -8.50
CA ALA A 150 4.14 -3.11 -7.72
C ALA A 150 5.39 -2.47 -8.33
N GLU A 151 5.63 -1.20 -8.02
CA GLU A 151 6.89 -0.54 -8.35
C GLU A 151 8.03 -1.08 -7.52
N LEU A 152 7.74 -1.39 -6.23
CA LEU A 152 8.60 -2.05 -5.27
C LEU A 152 7.85 -3.18 -4.60
N ALA A 153 8.35 -4.40 -4.69
CA ALA A 153 7.76 -5.51 -3.98
C ALA A 153 8.78 -6.39 -3.26
N MET A 154 8.32 -6.91 -2.12
CA MET A 154 9.03 -7.89 -1.33
C MET A 154 8.26 -9.21 -1.31
N VAL A 155 8.90 -10.27 -1.82
CA VAL A 155 8.31 -11.61 -1.93
C VAL A 155 9.09 -12.57 -1.05
N GLY A 156 8.44 -13.17 -0.07
CA GLY A 156 9.07 -14.07 0.89
C GLY A 156 9.86 -15.20 0.24
N SER A 157 11.12 -15.35 0.62
CA SER A 157 12.06 -16.36 0.13
C SER A 157 12.67 -17.22 1.24
N GLY A 158 12.49 -16.85 2.51
CA GLY A 158 12.96 -17.54 3.70
C GLY A 158 12.61 -16.74 4.94
N VAL A 159 13.03 -17.20 6.12
CA VAL A 159 12.77 -16.52 7.40
C VAL A 159 13.43 -15.14 7.36
N GLU A 160 12.62 -14.08 7.51
CA GLU A 160 13.05 -12.67 7.43
C GLU A 160 13.84 -12.31 6.16
N GLN A 161 13.66 -13.09 5.09
CA GLN A 161 14.28 -12.89 3.78
C GLN A 161 13.24 -12.75 2.69
N TYR A 162 13.50 -11.84 1.78
CA TYR A 162 12.60 -11.53 0.66
C TYR A 162 13.37 -11.45 -0.65
N GLN A 163 12.73 -11.84 -1.73
CA GLN A 163 13.14 -11.37 -3.05
C GLN A 163 12.75 -9.90 -3.18
N LEU A 164 13.62 -9.10 -3.78
CA LEU A 164 13.29 -7.73 -4.18
C LEU A 164 12.86 -7.73 -5.65
N TRP A 165 11.65 -7.23 -5.91
CA TRP A 165 11.08 -7.07 -7.23
C TRP A 165 10.86 -5.59 -7.51
N LEU A 166 11.36 -5.09 -8.65
CA LEU A 166 11.30 -3.68 -9.03
C LEU A 166 10.80 -3.51 -10.46
N GLY A 167 10.29 -2.31 -10.76
CA GLY A 167 10.01 -1.88 -12.13
C GLY A 167 8.59 -2.15 -12.62
N GLY A 168 7.64 -2.55 -11.76
CA GLY A 168 6.22 -2.52 -12.11
C GLY A 168 5.75 -1.10 -12.41
N SER A 169 4.66 -0.93 -13.17
CA SER A 169 4.14 0.40 -13.45
C SER A 169 3.11 0.84 -12.41
N PRO A 170 3.04 2.13 -12.03
CA PRO A 170 2.00 2.62 -11.13
C PRO A 170 0.58 2.43 -11.68
N GLY A 171 0.43 2.36 -12.99
CA GLY A 171 -0.84 2.05 -13.67
C GLY A 171 -1.18 0.55 -13.74
N LEU A 172 -0.39 -0.33 -13.10
CA LEU A 172 -0.56 -1.79 -13.08
C LEU A 172 -0.57 -2.46 -14.47
N THR A 173 0.08 -1.86 -15.45
CA THR A 173 0.13 -2.32 -16.84
C THR A 173 1.43 -3.04 -17.22
N ARG A 174 2.42 -3.01 -16.33
CA ARG A 174 3.71 -3.69 -16.50
C ARG A 174 4.08 -4.40 -15.21
N LEU A 175 4.61 -5.62 -15.33
CA LEU A 175 5.09 -6.39 -14.19
C LEU A 175 6.49 -5.95 -13.77
N ALA A 176 6.73 -6.01 -12.47
CA ALA A 176 8.06 -5.95 -11.88
C ALA A 176 8.89 -7.18 -12.27
N ARG A 177 10.21 -7.08 -12.16
CA ARG A 177 11.14 -8.20 -12.31
C ARG A 177 11.93 -8.43 -11.02
N PRO A 178 12.37 -9.68 -10.75
CA PRO A 178 13.23 -9.94 -9.59
C PRO A 178 14.61 -9.31 -9.84
N VAL A 179 15.09 -8.57 -8.84
CA VAL A 179 16.40 -7.90 -8.85
C VAL A 179 17.33 -8.57 -7.85
N LEU A 180 16.82 -8.96 -6.69
CA LEU A 180 17.55 -9.76 -5.71
C LEU A 180 16.76 -11.00 -5.35
N GLN A 181 17.42 -12.15 -5.29
CA GLN A 181 16.80 -13.40 -4.88
C GLN A 181 16.67 -13.54 -3.37
N LYS A 182 17.52 -12.84 -2.62
CA LYS A 182 17.55 -12.83 -1.16
C LYS A 182 17.99 -11.47 -0.67
N MET A 183 17.16 -10.83 0.10
CA MET A 183 17.41 -9.58 0.81
C MET A 183 16.92 -9.77 2.24
N PRO A 184 17.79 -9.75 3.25
CA PRO A 184 17.37 -9.67 4.65
C PRO A 184 16.54 -8.40 4.85
N LEU A 185 15.44 -8.48 5.59
CA LEU A 185 14.59 -7.30 5.83
C LEU A 185 15.36 -6.16 6.53
N ALA A 186 16.34 -6.50 7.34
CA ALA A 186 17.21 -5.53 8.02
C ALA A 186 18.05 -4.68 7.05
N GLU A 187 18.32 -5.18 5.85
CA GLU A 187 19.16 -4.53 4.84
C GLU A 187 18.35 -3.71 3.80
N MET A 188 17.04 -3.60 3.99
CA MET A 188 16.16 -2.94 3.01
C MET A 188 16.60 -1.52 2.67
N GLU A 189 16.87 -0.68 3.67
CA GLU A 189 17.24 0.72 3.41
C GLU A 189 18.62 0.84 2.75
N SER A 190 19.62 0.06 3.24
CA SER A 190 20.95 0.09 2.63
C SER A 190 20.92 -0.40 1.19
N THR A 191 20.05 -1.36 0.88
CA THR A 191 19.84 -1.90 -0.46
C THR A 191 19.14 -0.90 -1.39
N LEU A 192 18.12 -0.20 -0.89
CA LEU A 192 17.32 0.72 -1.73
C LEU A 192 17.94 2.11 -1.86
N ARG A 193 18.71 2.56 -0.87
CA ARG A 193 19.26 3.92 -0.80
C ARG A 193 20.02 4.35 -2.06
N PRO A 194 20.99 3.60 -2.58
CA PRO A 194 21.72 4.03 -3.77
C PRO A 194 20.81 4.25 -4.99
N LEU A 195 19.86 3.35 -5.20
CA LEU A 195 18.91 3.41 -6.30
C LEU A 195 17.93 4.59 -6.15
N LEU A 196 17.44 4.85 -4.94
CA LEU A 196 16.55 5.98 -4.65
C LEU A 196 17.28 7.33 -4.85
N MET A 197 18.54 7.44 -4.44
CA MET A 197 19.36 8.62 -4.67
C MET A 197 19.56 8.87 -6.18
N GLN A 198 19.90 7.83 -6.93
CA GLN A 198 20.05 7.95 -8.39
C GLN A 198 18.73 8.37 -9.07
N TRP A 199 17.60 7.79 -8.64
CA TRP A 199 16.30 8.18 -9.16
C TRP A 199 15.97 9.64 -8.87
N GLN A 200 16.17 10.10 -7.64
CA GLN A 200 15.93 11.49 -7.25
C GLN A 200 16.79 12.47 -8.05
N GLU A 201 18.04 12.13 -8.28
CA GLU A 201 18.98 12.97 -9.03
C GLU A 201 18.69 12.99 -10.54
N GLN A 202 18.44 11.82 -11.14
CA GLN A 202 18.37 11.67 -12.60
C GLN A 202 16.97 11.83 -13.18
N ALA A 203 15.93 11.43 -12.45
CA ALA A 203 14.57 11.37 -12.97
C ALA A 203 13.46 11.65 -11.93
N PRO A 204 13.53 12.76 -11.15
CA PRO A 204 12.57 13.01 -10.04
C PRO A 204 11.11 13.18 -10.48
N LYS A 205 10.87 13.42 -11.78
CA LYS A 205 9.52 13.54 -12.35
C LYS A 205 8.94 12.23 -12.89
N GLN A 206 9.76 11.20 -12.98
CA GLN A 206 9.35 9.87 -13.42
C GLN A 206 8.91 9.04 -12.22
N SER A 207 7.97 8.10 -12.40
CA SER A 207 7.67 7.15 -11.32
C SER A 207 8.87 6.25 -11.02
N PHE A 208 8.98 5.79 -9.78
CA PHE A 208 10.07 4.91 -9.39
C PHE A 208 10.11 3.63 -10.24
N GLY A 209 8.94 3.03 -10.47
CA GLY A 209 8.85 1.83 -11.30
C GLY A 209 9.26 2.04 -12.76
N ASP A 210 8.91 3.20 -13.34
CA ASP A 210 9.32 3.53 -14.70
C ASP A 210 10.83 3.80 -14.79
N TYR A 211 11.40 4.46 -13.79
CA TYR A 211 12.84 4.64 -13.67
C TYR A 211 13.57 3.30 -13.59
N CYS A 212 13.17 2.44 -12.67
CA CYS A 212 13.76 1.10 -12.53
C CYS A 212 13.65 0.28 -13.82
N HIS A 213 12.51 0.36 -14.51
CA HIS A 213 12.35 -0.33 -15.79
C HIS A 213 13.31 0.23 -16.87
N GLY A 214 13.49 1.55 -16.90
CA GLY A 214 14.38 2.23 -17.86
C GLY A 214 15.85 1.85 -17.72
N LEU A 215 16.30 1.46 -16.53
CA LEU A 215 17.67 0.99 -16.29
C LEU A 215 17.98 -0.35 -16.99
N GLY A 216 16.97 -1.11 -17.38
CA GLY A 216 17.18 -2.38 -18.07
C GLY A 216 18.12 -3.31 -17.29
N ASP A 217 19.14 -3.85 -17.93
CA ASP A 217 20.10 -4.78 -17.32
C ASP A 217 21.00 -4.13 -16.24
N GLN A 218 21.06 -2.80 -16.19
CA GLN A 218 21.84 -2.08 -15.19
C GLN A 218 21.16 -2.05 -13.80
N LEU A 219 19.86 -2.42 -13.70
CA LEU A 219 19.10 -2.33 -12.46
C LEU A 219 19.69 -3.18 -11.32
N GLU A 220 20.16 -4.39 -11.62
CA GLU A 220 20.77 -5.26 -10.62
C GLU A 220 22.07 -4.66 -10.06
N ALA A 221 22.90 -4.11 -10.93
CA ALA A 221 24.13 -3.43 -10.52
C ALA A 221 23.85 -2.16 -9.69
N ALA A 222 22.81 -1.40 -10.04
CA ALA A 222 22.42 -0.19 -9.31
C ALA A 222 21.89 -0.47 -7.89
N VAL A 223 21.41 -1.68 -7.62
CA VAL A 223 20.97 -2.11 -6.28
C VAL A 223 22.11 -2.67 -5.44
N GLN A 224 23.19 -3.15 -6.07
CA GLN A 224 24.34 -3.75 -5.41
C GLN A 224 25.53 -2.77 -5.21
N ALA A 225 25.41 -1.55 -5.71
CA ALA A 225 26.41 -0.49 -5.62
C ALA A 225 26.37 0.22 -4.25
#